data_c9ad3edbae653a2dd0831f6df8cf57ce
#
_entry.id   c9ad3edbae653a2dd0831f6df8cf57ce
#
_cell.length_a   1.000
_cell.length_b   1.000
_cell.length_c   1.000
_cell.angle_alpha   90.00
_cell.angle_beta   90.00
_cell.angle_gamma   90.00
#
_symmetry.space_group_name_H-M   'P 1'
#
loop_
_entity.id
_entity.type
_entity.pdbx_description
1 polymer ?
#
loop_
_entity_poly.entity_id
_entity_poly.type
_entity_poly.pdbx_seq_one_letter_code
_entity_poly.pdbx_strand_id
1 'polypeptide(L)'
;RDASDVIDYVKNIESAPWEASNIREINTKGYEVNLSYDFYLAAFLEHSINIGYTNIKDDLKQTNFNYSRYALNSLKNHITSSYSFEINKNLNSSIVYKYAERSFGENYSVMDLKLNYSLKNYRISVTGNNLFDAIYSETNLVEMPGRNILVGLNIKF
;
A
#
# COMPACT_ATOMS: atom_id res chain seq x y z
N ARG A 1 18.83 3.58 9.12
CA ARG A 1 19.23 2.23 9.55
C ARG A 1 20.43 1.81 8.75
N ASP A 2 21.46 1.34 9.46
CA ASP A 2 22.65 0.72 8.89
C ASP A 2 22.58 -0.78 9.17
N ALA A 3 22.81 -1.58 8.16
CA ALA A 3 22.92 -3.03 8.28
C ALA A 3 24.23 -3.50 7.65
N SER A 4 24.99 -4.32 8.36
CA SER A 4 26.22 -4.95 7.91
C SER A 4 26.02 -6.46 7.78
N ASP A 5 26.81 -7.08 6.92
CA ASP A 5 26.81 -8.54 6.69
C ASP A 5 25.43 -9.12 6.32
N VAL A 6 24.72 -8.41 5.47
CA VAL A 6 23.39 -8.83 4.99
C VAL A 6 23.57 -9.85 3.86
N ILE A 7 22.92 -11.01 3.99
CA ILE A 7 22.82 -11.97 2.91
C ILE A 7 21.66 -11.56 2.01
N ASP A 8 21.93 -11.38 0.72
CA ASP A 8 20.94 -11.09 -0.29
C ASP A 8 21.12 -11.93 -1.54
N TYR A 9 20.09 -12.00 -2.36
CA TYR A 9 20.16 -12.60 -3.68
C TYR A 9 20.51 -11.52 -4.70
N VAL A 10 21.61 -11.74 -5.44
CA VAL A 10 22.17 -10.76 -6.37
C VAL A 10 22.40 -11.38 -7.74
N LYS A 11 22.52 -10.55 -8.78
CA LYS A 11 22.92 -10.95 -10.13
C LYS A 11 23.54 -9.77 -10.88
N ASN A 12 24.33 -10.06 -11.91
CA ASN A 12 25.01 -9.04 -12.71
C ASN A 12 24.27 -8.65 -13.99
N ILE A 13 23.51 -9.56 -14.55
CA ILE A 13 22.69 -9.34 -15.75
C ILE A 13 21.26 -9.82 -15.48
N GLU A 14 20.31 -9.23 -16.16
CA GLU A 14 18.89 -9.49 -15.92
C GLU A 14 18.50 -10.96 -16.10
N SER A 15 19.07 -11.64 -17.09
CA SER A 15 18.81 -13.05 -17.40
C SER A 15 19.58 -14.06 -16.54
N ALA A 16 20.51 -13.61 -15.69
CA ALA A 16 21.27 -14.51 -14.84
C ALA A 16 20.43 -15.06 -13.68
N PRO A 17 20.72 -16.28 -13.22
CA PRO A 17 20.11 -16.79 -12.00
C PRO A 17 20.50 -15.92 -10.80
N TRP A 18 19.64 -15.91 -9.79
CA TRP A 18 19.92 -15.26 -8.52
C TRP A 18 20.90 -16.09 -7.70
N GLU A 19 21.94 -15.45 -7.18
CA GLU A 19 22.94 -16.07 -6.33
C GLU A 19 22.93 -15.43 -4.94
N ALA A 20 22.98 -16.23 -3.88
CA ALA A 20 23.10 -15.74 -2.52
C ALA A 20 24.51 -15.15 -2.33
N SER A 21 24.60 -13.91 -1.91
CA SER A 21 25.84 -13.22 -1.64
C SER A 21 25.76 -12.38 -0.38
N ASN A 22 26.90 -12.19 0.27
CA ASN A 22 27.00 -11.30 1.40
C ASN A 22 27.21 -9.86 0.91
N ILE A 23 26.24 -8.99 1.17
CA ILE A 23 26.33 -7.55 0.93
C ILE A 23 26.93 -6.90 2.17
N ARG A 24 28.06 -6.22 2.01
CA ARG A 24 28.79 -5.69 3.16
C ARG A 24 28.05 -4.62 3.94
N GLU A 25 27.34 -3.72 3.29
CA GLU A 25 26.67 -2.62 3.98
C GLU A 25 25.47 -2.09 3.19
N ILE A 26 24.35 -1.94 3.88
CA ILE A 26 23.16 -1.25 3.37
C ILE A 26 22.84 -0.08 4.31
N ASN A 27 22.82 1.12 3.76
CA ASN A 27 22.40 2.32 4.49
C ASN A 27 21.01 2.74 3.99
N THR A 28 20.00 2.64 4.85
CA THR A 28 18.63 3.05 4.55
C THR A 28 18.30 4.35 5.27
N LYS A 29 17.88 5.35 4.53
CA LYS A 29 17.38 6.63 5.05
C LYS A 29 15.98 6.87 4.53
N GLY A 30 15.13 7.48 5.35
CA GLY A 30 13.79 7.82 4.93
C GLY A 30 13.09 8.74 5.92
N TYR A 31 11.93 9.17 5.51
CA TYR A 31 11.02 9.93 6.37
C TYR A 31 9.58 9.50 6.07
N GLU A 32 8.76 9.69 7.07
CA GLU A 32 7.33 9.42 7.02
C GLU A 32 6.56 10.62 7.59
N VAL A 33 5.49 10.98 6.92
CA VAL A 33 4.57 12.03 7.38
C VAL A 33 3.16 11.47 7.33
N ASN A 34 2.45 11.60 8.45
CA ASN A 34 1.04 11.22 8.56
C ASN A 34 0.23 12.42 9.03
N LEU A 35 -0.84 12.72 8.29
CA LEU A 35 -1.80 13.76 8.59
C LEU A 35 -3.18 13.15 8.75
N SER A 36 -3.87 13.51 9.84
CA SER A 36 -5.24 13.09 10.11
C SER A 36 -6.08 14.32 10.44
N TYR A 37 -7.27 14.38 9.85
CA TYR A 37 -8.19 15.48 10.09
C TYR A 37 -9.63 14.96 10.14
N ASP A 38 -10.27 15.19 11.29
CA ASP A 38 -11.66 14.83 11.55
C ASP A 38 -12.51 16.09 11.61
N PHE A 39 -13.67 16.08 10.96
CA PHE A 39 -14.60 17.20 10.94
C PHE A 39 -16.05 16.73 10.78
N TYR A 40 -16.98 17.63 11.10
CA TYR A 40 -18.41 17.37 10.98
C TYR A 40 -19.03 18.26 9.90
N LEU A 41 -19.83 17.65 9.03
CA LEU A 41 -20.71 18.36 8.12
C LEU A 41 -22.14 18.33 8.67
N ALA A 42 -22.86 19.44 8.47
CA ALA A 42 -24.25 19.58 8.95
C ALA A 42 -24.42 19.23 10.45
N ALA A 43 -23.42 19.54 11.27
CA ALA A 43 -23.35 19.38 12.73
C ALA A 43 -23.41 17.95 13.30
N PHE A 44 -23.55 16.92 12.45
CA PHE A 44 -23.67 15.53 12.92
C PHE A 44 -23.17 14.45 11.96
N LEU A 45 -22.73 14.79 10.74
CA LEU A 45 -22.12 13.84 9.81
C LEU A 45 -20.62 13.87 9.98
N GLU A 46 -20.08 12.75 10.43
CA GLU A 46 -18.65 12.60 10.71
C GLU A 46 -17.86 12.34 9.42
N HIS A 47 -16.77 13.06 9.28
CA HIS A 47 -15.82 12.93 8.17
C HIS A 47 -14.42 12.83 8.71
N SER A 48 -13.62 11.94 8.12
CA SER A 48 -12.22 11.72 8.48
C SER A 48 -11.37 11.60 7.22
N ILE A 49 -10.31 12.37 7.16
CA ILE A 49 -9.30 12.31 6.10
C ILE A 49 -7.97 11.91 6.75
N ASN A 50 -7.32 10.89 6.19
CA ASN A 50 -5.98 10.50 6.58
C ASN A 50 -5.10 10.46 5.32
N ILE A 51 -3.91 11.03 5.41
CA ILE A 51 -2.92 11.04 4.33
C ILE A 51 -1.59 10.65 4.94
N GLY A 52 -0.97 9.62 4.38
CA GLY A 52 0.37 9.16 4.71
C GLY A 52 1.30 9.29 3.52
N TYR A 53 2.51 9.73 3.77
CA TYR A 53 3.59 9.73 2.79
C TYR A 53 4.86 9.18 3.40
N THR A 54 5.44 8.18 2.75
CA THR A 54 6.71 7.58 3.13
C THR A 54 7.69 7.70 1.96
N ASN A 55 8.90 8.16 2.24
CA ASN A 55 10.02 8.13 1.31
C ASN A 55 11.16 7.35 1.93
N ILE A 56 11.72 6.41 1.16
CA ILE A 56 12.85 5.58 1.56
C ILE A 56 13.91 5.64 0.47
N LYS A 57 15.15 5.77 0.87
CA LYS A 57 16.32 5.71 0.00
C LYS A 57 17.31 4.73 0.57
N ASP A 58 17.59 3.69 -0.20
CA ASP A 58 18.62 2.71 0.11
C ASP A 58 19.91 3.04 -0.67
N ASP A 59 21.01 3.04 0.04
CA ASP A 59 22.35 3.18 -0.51
C ASP A 59 23.13 1.88 -0.23
N LEU A 60 23.42 1.16 -1.31
CA LEU A 60 24.17 -0.10 -1.28
C LEU A 60 25.65 0.23 -1.46
N LYS A 61 26.42 0.15 -0.38
CA LYS A 61 27.85 0.37 -0.45
C LYS A 61 28.58 -0.91 -0.82
N GLN A 62 29.49 -0.80 -1.80
CA GLN A 62 30.39 -1.87 -2.27
C GLN A 62 29.67 -3.12 -2.79
N THR A 63 28.87 -2.97 -3.82
CA THR A 63 28.35 -4.12 -4.56
C THR A 63 29.07 -4.25 -5.90
N ASN A 64 29.61 -5.43 -6.19
CA ASN A 64 30.07 -5.82 -7.52
C ASN A 64 28.90 -6.32 -8.39
N PHE A 65 27.66 -6.08 -7.95
CA PHE A 65 26.45 -6.61 -8.57
C PHE A 65 25.54 -5.48 -9.03
N ASN A 66 24.93 -5.66 -10.19
CA ASN A 66 24.02 -4.67 -10.78
C ASN A 66 22.59 -4.78 -10.22
N TYR A 67 22.21 -5.96 -9.73
CA TYR A 67 20.86 -6.24 -9.23
C TYR A 67 20.95 -6.87 -7.84
N SER A 68 20.19 -6.32 -6.90
CA SER A 68 20.00 -6.80 -5.53
C SER A 68 18.52 -7.01 -5.31
N ARG A 69 18.13 -8.17 -4.81
CA ARG A 69 16.72 -8.48 -4.56
C ARG A 69 16.14 -7.63 -3.43
N TYR A 70 16.97 -7.26 -2.46
CA TYR A 70 16.60 -6.34 -1.39
C TYR A 70 16.30 -4.95 -1.97
N ALA A 71 17.18 -4.38 -2.78
CA ALA A 71 17.00 -3.07 -3.37
C ALA A 71 15.81 -3.03 -4.35
N LEU A 72 15.56 -4.12 -5.09
CA LEU A 72 14.41 -4.23 -6.00
C LEU A 72 13.06 -4.14 -5.28
N ASN A 73 13.01 -4.61 -4.03
CA ASN A 73 11.79 -4.63 -3.23
C ASN A 73 11.59 -3.37 -2.39
N SER A 74 12.59 -2.51 -2.31
CA SER A 74 12.50 -1.30 -1.51
C SER A 74 11.45 -0.33 -2.07
N LEU A 75 10.55 0.10 -1.20
CA LEU A 75 9.62 1.19 -1.49
C LEU A 75 10.41 2.50 -1.52
N LYS A 76 10.37 3.21 -2.63
CA LYS A 76 10.97 4.53 -2.78
C LYS A 76 10.01 5.65 -2.35
N ASN A 77 8.80 5.60 -2.87
CA ASN A 77 7.73 6.51 -2.50
C ASN A 77 6.45 5.71 -2.26
N HIS A 78 5.77 6.00 -1.17
CA HIS A 78 4.50 5.39 -0.83
C HIS A 78 3.53 6.46 -0.36
N ILE A 79 2.39 6.57 -1.01
CA ILE A 79 1.30 7.46 -0.63
C ILE A 79 0.10 6.61 -0.27
N THR A 80 -0.47 6.88 0.90
CA THR A 80 -1.77 6.35 1.30
C THR A 80 -2.70 7.50 1.58
N SER A 81 -3.93 7.40 1.14
CA SER A 81 -4.97 8.37 1.48
C SER A 81 -6.26 7.63 1.75
N SER A 82 -6.94 8.00 2.82
CA SER A 82 -8.29 7.50 3.09
C SER A 82 -9.22 8.65 3.42
N TYR A 83 -10.43 8.55 2.91
CA TYR A 83 -11.52 9.44 3.25
C TYR A 83 -12.72 8.62 3.66
N SER A 84 -13.10 8.74 4.93
CA SER A 84 -14.28 8.09 5.52
C SER A 84 -15.31 9.16 5.80
N PHE A 85 -16.57 8.92 5.44
CA PHE A 85 -17.63 9.90 5.60
C PHE A 85 -19.01 9.27 5.79
N GLU A 86 -19.80 9.92 6.60
CA GLU A 86 -21.21 9.63 6.75
C GLU A 86 -22.02 10.39 5.71
N ILE A 87 -22.85 9.68 4.93
CA ILE A 87 -23.81 10.27 3.99
C ILE A 87 -25.10 10.61 4.73
N ASN A 88 -25.48 9.73 5.63
CA ASN A 88 -26.57 9.93 6.60
C ASN A 88 -26.41 8.94 7.76
N LYS A 89 -27.30 8.98 8.76
CA LYS A 89 -27.27 8.14 9.97
C LYS A 89 -27.20 6.63 9.72
N ASN A 90 -27.57 6.18 8.52
CA ASN A 90 -27.65 4.78 8.17
C ASN A 90 -26.62 4.37 7.11
N LEU A 91 -26.06 5.33 6.40
CA LEU A 91 -25.17 5.10 5.25
C LEU A 91 -23.85 5.82 5.46
N ASN A 92 -22.78 5.05 5.49
CA ASN A 92 -21.40 5.57 5.49
C ASN A 92 -20.60 4.97 4.35
N SER A 93 -19.54 5.66 3.98
CA SER A 93 -18.65 5.28 2.90
C SER A 93 -17.21 5.51 3.30
N SER A 94 -16.29 4.76 2.70
CA SER A 94 -14.87 5.06 2.75
C SER A 94 -14.22 4.81 1.41
N ILE A 95 -13.31 5.70 1.03
CA ILE A 95 -12.46 5.61 -0.15
C ILE A 95 -11.03 5.48 0.36
N VAL A 96 -10.29 4.53 -0.18
CA VAL A 96 -8.87 4.34 0.11
C VAL A 96 -8.10 4.39 -1.21
N TYR A 97 -7.07 5.19 -1.24
CA TYR A 97 -6.14 5.28 -2.36
C TYR A 97 -4.73 4.95 -1.89
N LYS A 98 -4.04 4.16 -2.68
CA LYS A 98 -2.65 3.79 -2.48
C LYS A 98 -1.86 3.98 -3.77
N TYR A 99 -0.71 4.63 -3.66
CA TYR A 99 0.32 4.70 -4.68
C TYR A 99 1.61 4.14 -4.13
N ALA A 100 2.28 3.30 -4.88
CA ALA A 100 3.58 2.77 -4.52
C ALA A 100 4.55 2.87 -5.70
N GLU A 101 5.72 3.44 -5.43
CA GLU A 101 6.89 3.45 -6.31
C GLU A 101 7.99 2.65 -5.64
N ARG A 102 8.55 1.69 -6.37
CA ARG A 102 9.68 0.90 -5.92
C ARG A 102 10.96 1.38 -6.57
N SER A 103 12.10 1.05 -5.99
CA SER A 103 13.41 1.42 -6.53
C SER A 103 13.64 0.81 -7.93
N PHE A 104 13.08 -0.37 -8.15
CA PHE A 104 13.03 -1.03 -9.45
C PHE A 104 11.65 -1.67 -9.62
N GLY A 105 11.12 -1.61 -10.84
CA GLY A 105 9.83 -2.17 -11.17
C GLY A 105 8.79 -1.10 -11.51
N GLU A 106 7.58 -1.54 -11.72
CA GLU A 106 6.46 -0.68 -12.10
C GLU A 106 5.84 0.00 -10.88
N ASN A 107 5.50 1.25 -11.06
CA ASN A 107 4.70 1.99 -10.10
C ASN A 107 3.22 1.58 -10.27
N TYR A 108 2.49 1.55 -9.18
CA TYR A 108 1.08 1.26 -9.26
C TYR A 108 0.23 2.16 -8.37
N SER A 109 -1.03 2.30 -8.77
CA SER A 109 -2.07 2.98 -8.01
C SER A 109 -3.27 2.06 -7.85
N VAL A 110 -3.81 1.99 -6.65
CA VAL A 110 -5.01 1.21 -6.33
C VAL A 110 -6.00 2.10 -5.60
N MET A 111 -7.27 1.96 -5.93
CA MET A 111 -8.35 2.63 -5.25
C MET A 111 -9.43 1.63 -4.85
N ASP A 112 -9.82 1.68 -3.60
CA ASP A 112 -10.89 0.88 -3.02
C ASP A 112 -12.04 1.78 -2.54
N LEU A 113 -13.26 1.30 -2.68
CA LEU A 113 -14.47 1.98 -2.18
C LEU A 113 -15.27 1.01 -1.35
N LYS A 114 -15.74 1.45 -0.20
CA LYS A 114 -16.64 0.69 0.67
C LYS A 114 -17.88 1.51 1.01
N LEU A 115 -19.03 0.89 0.85
CA LEU A 115 -20.33 1.40 1.28
C LEU A 115 -20.91 0.49 2.35
N ASN A 116 -21.40 1.05 3.45
CA ASN A 116 -22.08 0.32 4.50
C ASN A 116 -23.45 0.96 4.76
N TYR A 117 -24.48 0.15 4.64
CA TYR A 117 -25.84 0.54 5.00
C TYR A 117 -26.29 -0.24 6.23
N SER A 118 -26.67 0.46 7.29
CA SER A 118 -27.09 -0.12 8.58
C SER A 118 -28.55 0.19 8.85
N LEU A 119 -29.35 -0.83 9.10
CA LEU A 119 -30.77 -0.70 9.43
C LEU A 119 -31.09 -1.62 10.61
N LYS A 120 -31.33 -1.05 11.79
CA LYS A 120 -31.60 -1.81 13.02
C LYS A 120 -30.65 -3.00 13.22
N ASN A 121 -31.13 -4.21 12.89
CA ASN A 121 -30.40 -5.46 13.06
C ASN A 121 -29.63 -5.92 11.81
N TYR A 122 -29.67 -5.18 10.73
CA TYR A 122 -29.03 -5.55 9.46
C TYR A 122 -27.94 -4.56 9.08
N ARG A 123 -26.85 -5.09 8.57
CA ARG A 123 -25.82 -4.27 7.92
C ARG A 123 -25.48 -4.90 6.58
N ILE A 124 -25.65 -4.15 5.51
CA ILE A 124 -25.22 -4.52 4.17
C ILE A 124 -23.94 -3.74 3.88
N SER A 125 -22.92 -4.43 3.38
CA SER A 125 -21.68 -3.82 2.92
C SER A 125 -21.43 -4.18 1.46
N VAL A 126 -21.00 -3.19 0.69
CA VAL A 126 -20.50 -3.37 -0.67
C VAL A 126 -19.10 -2.81 -0.71
N THR A 127 -18.14 -3.62 -1.14
CA THR A 127 -16.74 -3.21 -1.27
C THR A 127 -16.28 -3.47 -2.69
N GLY A 128 -15.84 -2.42 -3.38
CA GLY A 128 -15.14 -2.53 -4.66
C GLY A 128 -13.66 -2.35 -4.39
N ASN A 129 -12.87 -3.37 -4.70
CA ASN A 129 -11.41 -3.34 -4.56
C ASN A 129 -10.76 -3.14 -5.92
N ASN A 130 -9.62 -2.46 -5.93
CA ASN A 130 -8.82 -2.19 -7.11
C ASN A 130 -9.66 -1.64 -8.27
N LEU A 131 -10.38 -0.54 -8.03
CA LEU A 131 -11.30 0.06 -9.00
C LEU A 131 -10.61 0.49 -10.30
N PHE A 132 -9.30 0.74 -10.27
CA PHE A 132 -8.51 1.07 -11.46
C PHE A 132 -8.15 -0.15 -12.29
N ASP A 133 -8.41 -1.37 -11.79
CA ASP A 133 -8.02 -2.63 -12.41
C ASP A 133 -6.51 -2.71 -12.67
N ALA A 134 -5.72 -2.19 -11.74
CA ALA A 134 -4.28 -2.17 -11.86
C ALA A 134 -3.71 -3.60 -11.71
N ILE A 135 -2.78 -3.95 -12.56
CA ILE A 135 -1.97 -5.16 -12.41
C ILE A 135 -0.79 -4.77 -11.55
N TYR A 136 -0.64 -5.38 -10.38
CA TYR A 136 0.43 -5.06 -9.46
C TYR A 136 0.80 -6.21 -8.53
N SER A 137 1.99 -6.14 -7.95
CA SER A 137 2.47 -7.08 -6.94
C SER A 137 2.96 -6.33 -5.71
N GLU A 138 2.55 -6.74 -4.52
CA GLU A 138 3.06 -6.17 -3.26
C GLU A 138 4.35 -6.84 -2.79
N THR A 139 4.45 -8.13 -3.05
CA THR A 139 5.66 -8.92 -2.82
C THR A 139 6.11 -9.50 -4.16
N ASN A 140 7.41 -9.76 -4.29
CA ASN A 140 7.94 -10.35 -5.50
C ASN A 140 7.20 -11.63 -5.87
N LEU A 141 6.74 -11.70 -7.10
CA LEU A 141 6.16 -12.88 -7.75
C LEU A 141 4.70 -13.20 -7.42
N VAL A 142 4.02 -12.43 -6.57
CA VAL A 142 2.60 -12.65 -6.29
C VAL A 142 1.82 -11.46 -6.85
N GLU A 143 1.12 -11.70 -7.95
CA GLU A 143 0.18 -10.74 -8.53
C GLU A 143 -1.05 -10.61 -7.63
N MET A 144 -1.41 -9.38 -7.34
CA MET A 144 -2.59 -9.07 -6.52
C MET A 144 -3.86 -9.19 -7.37
N PRO A 145 -5.02 -9.48 -6.74
CA PRO A 145 -6.28 -9.58 -7.47
C PRO A 145 -6.61 -8.32 -8.25
N GLY A 146 -7.09 -8.47 -9.47
CA GLY A 146 -7.68 -7.41 -10.26
C GLY A 146 -8.96 -6.85 -9.61
N ARG A 147 -9.62 -5.94 -10.30
CA ARG A 147 -10.87 -5.36 -9.81
C ARG A 147 -11.91 -6.41 -9.43
N ASN A 148 -12.43 -6.27 -8.22
CA ASN A 148 -13.47 -7.17 -7.72
C ASN A 148 -14.48 -6.43 -6.84
N ILE A 149 -15.67 -7.01 -6.71
CA ILE A 149 -16.75 -6.48 -5.88
C ILE A 149 -17.18 -7.56 -4.90
N LEU A 150 -17.23 -7.19 -3.62
CA LEU A 150 -17.69 -8.04 -2.53
C LEU A 150 -18.95 -7.46 -1.92
N VAL A 151 -19.93 -8.32 -1.65
CA VAL A 151 -21.17 -7.96 -0.96
C VAL A 151 -21.25 -8.77 0.32
N GLY A 152 -21.46 -8.09 1.43
CA GLY A 152 -21.58 -8.69 2.75
C GLY A 152 -22.92 -8.37 3.39
N LEU A 153 -23.51 -9.33 4.10
CA LEU A 153 -24.68 -9.15 4.95
C LEU A 153 -24.35 -9.61 6.37
N ASN A 154 -24.57 -8.73 7.34
CA ASN A 154 -24.46 -9.03 8.76
C ASN A 154 -25.82 -8.88 9.41
N ILE A 155 -26.25 -9.88 10.17
CA ILE A 155 -27.53 -9.89 10.89
C ILE A 155 -27.22 -10.06 12.38
N LYS A 156 -27.76 -9.15 13.20
CA LYS A 156 -27.65 -9.20 14.65
C LYS A 156 -28.98 -9.65 15.23
N PHE A 157 -28.96 -10.76 15.92
CA PHE A 157 -30.12 -11.37 16.61
C PHE A 157 -30.29 -10.82 18.01
#